data_5a366fe69252ba344444408188734f8d
#
_entry.id   5a366fe69252ba344444408188734f8d
#
_cell.length_a   1.000
_cell.length_b   1.000
_cell.length_c   1.000
_cell.angle_alpha   90.00
_cell.angle_beta   90.00
_cell.angle_gamma   90.00
#
_symmetry.space_group_name_H-M   'P 1'
#
loop_
_entity.id
_entity.type
_entity.pdbx_description
1 polymer ?
#
loop_
_entity_poly.entity_id
_entity_poly.type
_entity_poly.pdbx_seq_one_letter_code
_entity_poly.pdbx_strand_id
1 'polypeptide(L)'
;MEGGIVMVRPFSTIDAKRIIERHQNIIEKMNNAVSSVEKYSTKAKDASDALVAQEVLHVLADIPIEEINRDKRGIRVKALRDYGYRTIADISTASVYSIASVHGISEDAAYSIKSIVNDIVSKARKGVKIRLSTDDRSKEATALVLALSQYSRSQKIADECRQLLNKNKQTIEYAVEDLKSSAGSLKWFFSSKAKKQKAAEAYNILVGLIDGDYGSEAETQISNADVIDRSLNSEAWQDFTTNSVRFINDLEDINPGVLGNDDSLYGLPEDLAREVQEECFFPDGLLCELRRYQEWGVKYALHQERILLGDEMGLGKTVQAIATMVSLRNTGGTHFVVVCPASVITNWCREIRKMSLFSVTKIHGTGRKAALQSWIESGGVAVTTYETTAYF
;
A
#
# COMPACT_ATOMS: atom_id res chain seq x y z
N MET A 1 44.64 -22.50 -9.42
CA MET A 1 43.56 -22.01 -10.30
C MET A 1 43.17 -23.20 -11.17
N GLU A 2 42.21 -23.98 -10.68
CA GLU A 2 41.63 -25.10 -11.43
C GLU A 2 40.57 -24.54 -12.37
N GLY A 3 40.90 -24.54 -13.68
CA GLY A 3 39.93 -24.22 -14.72
C GLY A 3 38.94 -25.37 -14.85
N GLY A 4 37.80 -25.23 -14.20
CA GLY A 4 36.67 -26.16 -14.39
C GLY A 4 36.27 -26.16 -15.86
N ILE A 5 36.38 -27.31 -16.51
CA ILE A 5 35.91 -27.55 -17.87
C ILE A 5 34.37 -27.43 -17.80
N VAL A 6 33.83 -26.27 -18.23
CA VAL A 6 32.42 -26.10 -18.44
C VAL A 6 31.98 -27.08 -19.52
N MET A 7 31.26 -28.15 -19.17
CA MET A 7 30.70 -29.08 -20.15
C MET A 7 29.73 -28.32 -21.04
N VAL A 8 30.16 -28.03 -22.27
CA VAL A 8 29.32 -27.35 -23.26
C VAL A 8 28.25 -28.34 -23.73
N ARG A 9 27.01 -28.13 -23.39
CA ARG A 9 25.88 -28.93 -23.89
C ARG A 9 25.76 -28.71 -25.42
N PRO A 10 25.79 -29.76 -26.23
CA PRO A 10 25.52 -29.61 -27.66
C PRO A 10 24.08 -29.14 -27.87
N PHE A 11 23.87 -28.18 -28.73
CA PHE A 11 22.54 -27.67 -29.08
C PHE A 11 22.36 -27.58 -30.60
N SER A 12 21.10 -27.70 -31.03
CA SER A 12 20.69 -27.49 -32.42
C SER A 12 20.17 -26.06 -32.64
N THR A 13 19.99 -25.65 -33.89
CA THR A 13 19.35 -24.37 -34.26
C THR A 13 17.92 -24.29 -33.71
N ILE A 14 17.24 -25.43 -33.59
CA ILE A 14 15.88 -25.51 -33.01
C ILE A 14 15.94 -25.24 -31.51
N ASP A 15 16.93 -25.80 -30.81
CA ASP A 15 17.08 -25.59 -29.37
C ASP A 15 17.45 -24.14 -29.08
N ALA A 16 18.34 -23.52 -29.89
CA ALA A 16 18.65 -22.10 -29.79
C ALA A 16 17.41 -21.20 -29.95
N LYS A 17 16.56 -21.50 -30.91
CA LYS A 17 15.32 -20.77 -31.13
C LYS A 17 14.37 -20.94 -29.96
N ARG A 18 14.18 -22.17 -29.49
CA ARG A 18 13.26 -22.50 -28.37
C ARG A 18 13.65 -21.83 -27.07
N ILE A 19 14.96 -21.80 -26.73
CA ILE A 19 15.40 -21.15 -25.48
C ILE A 19 15.24 -19.63 -25.53
N ILE A 20 15.49 -19.00 -26.68
CA ILE A 20 15.26 -17.56 -26.88
C ILE A 20 13.77 -17.25 -26.72
N GLU A 21 12.89 -18.00 -27.40
CA GLU A 21 11.43 -17.83 -27.31
C GLU A 21 10.92 -18.04 -25.87
N ARG A 22 11.46 -18.99 -25.14
CA ARG A 22 11.11 -19.23 -23.73
C ARG A 22 11.46 -18.03 -22.85
N HIS A 23 12.65 -17.46 -22.98
CA HIS A 23 13.03 -16.25 -22.26
C HIS A 23 12.14 -15.06 -22.62
N GLN A 24 11.86 -14.86 -23.91
CA GLN A 24 10.99 -13.79 -24.37
C GLN A 24 9.57 -13.92 -23.76
N ASN A 25 9.02 -15.12 -23.75
CA ASN A 25 7.70 -15.39 -23.17
C ASN A 25 7.69 -15.12 -21.63
N ILE A 26 8.72 -15.55 -20.90
CA ILE A 26 8.84 -15.27 -19.47
C ILE A 26 8.91 -13.76 -19.21
N ILE A 27 9.75 -13.03 -19.95
CA ILE A 27 9.90 -11.57 -19.84
C ILE A 27 8.58 -10.87 -20.16
N GLU A 28 7.88 -11.28 -21.20
CA GLU A 28 6.58 -10.73 -21.60
C GLU A 28 5.53 -10.93 -20.49
N LYS A 29 5.43 -12.15 -19.94
CA LYS A 29 4.48 -12.44 -18.86
C LYS A 29 4.80 -11.68 -17.57
N MET A 30 6.07 -11.54 -17.19
CA MET A 30 6.47 -10.73 -16.05
C MET A 30 6.15 -9.24 -16.29
N ASN A 31 6.38 -8.71 -17.50
CA ASN A 31 6.00 -7.33 -17.83
C ASN A 31 4.48 -7.14 -17.80
N ASN A 32 3.71 -8.13 -18.22
CA ASN A 32 2.25 -8.10 -18.11
C ASN A 32 1.79 -8.10 -16.64
N ALA A 33 2.44 -8.87 -15.77
CA ALA A 33 2.18 -8.81 -14.33
C ALA A 33 2.51 -7.43 -13.76
N VAL A 34 3.63 -6.81 -14.15
CA VAL A 34 4.00 -5.44 -13.74
C VAL A 34 2.96 -4.42 -14.19
N SER A 35 2.50 -4.49 -15.43
CA SER A 35 1.51 -3.53 -15.98
C SER A 35 0.10 -3.77 -15.42
N SER A 36 -0.21 -4.97 -14.91
CA SER A 36 -1.53 -5.28 -14.35
C SER A 36 -1.85 -4.53 -13.05
N VAL A 37 -0.86 -3.96 -12.37
CA VAL A 37 -1.05 -3.14 -11.16
C VAL A 37 -2.04 -1.99 -11.42
N GLU A 38 -1.95 -1.34 -12.57
CA GLU A 38 -2.86 -0.24 -12.96
C GLU A 38 -4.32 -0.70 -13.04
N LYS A 39 -4.57 -1.90 -13.58
CA LYS A 39 -5.91 -2.52 -13.61
C LYS A 39 -6.49 -2.66 -12.20
N TYR A 40 -5.68 -3.15 -11.25
CA TYR A 40 -6.15 -3.38 -9.88
C TYR A 40 -6.26 -2.07 -9.08
N SER A 41 -5.40 -1.10 -9.34
CA SER A 41 -5.52 0.26 -8.80
C SER A 41 -6.84 0.91 -9.22
N THR A 42 -7.16 0.88 -10.51
CA THR A 42 -8.44 1.38 -11.04
C THR A 42 -9.63 0.67 -10.39
N LYS A 43 -9.58 -0.66 -10.31
CA LYS A 43 -10.64 -1.46 -9.67
C LYS A 43 -10.86 -1.08 -8.20
N ALA A 44 -9.79 -0.86 -7.45
CA ALA A 44 -9.87 -0.46 -6.05
C ALA A 44 -10.41 0.98 -5.91
N LYS A 45 -10.03 1.89 -6.82
CA LYS A 45 -10.58 3.24 -6.88
C LYS A 45 -12.07 3.24 -7.16
N ASP A 46 -12.52 2.48 -8.15
CA ASP A 46 -13.93 2.36 -8.50
C ASP A 46 -14.76 1.78 -7.34
N ALA A 47 -14.23 0.78 -6.63
CA ALA A 47 -14.88 0.20 -5.45
C ALA A 47 -14.94 1.21 -4.29
N SER A 48 -13.89 2.00 -4.08
CA SER A 48 -13.87 3.09 -3.11
C SER A 48 -14.91 4.16 -3.43
N ASP A 49 -14.98 4.61 -4.68
CA ASP A 49 -15.96 5.59 -5.13
C ASP A 49 -17.41 5.08 -5.00
N ALA A 50 -17.64 3.78 -5.21
CA ALA A 50 -18.93 3.15 -5.00
C ALA A 50 -19.35 3.15 -3.52
N LEU A 51 -18.43 2.83 -2.60
CA LEU A 51 -18.69 2.89 -1.16
C LEU A 51 -18.95 4.32 -0.70
N VAL A 52 -18.17 5.31 -1.16
CA VAL A 52 -18.46 6.74 -0.91
C VAL A 52 -19.84 7.12 -1.40
N ALA A 53 -20.23 6.69 -2.60
CA ALA A 53 -21.55 7.00 -3.15
C ALA A 53 -22.69 6.42 -2.29
N GLN A 54 -22.52 5.20 -1.76
CA GLN A 54 -23.48 4.59 -0.84
C GLN A 54 -23.58 5.40 0.46
N GLU A 55 -22.46 5.75 1.08
CA GLU A 55 -22.48 6.56 2.31
C GLU A 55 -23.06 7.94 2.09
N VAL A 56 -22.81 8.56 0.94
CA VAL A 56 -23.47 9.83 0.57
C VAL A 56 -24.98 9.64 0.49
N LEU A 57 -25.48 8.57 -0.12
CA LEU A 57 -26.92 8.29 -0.18
C LEU A 57 -27.52 8.10 1.20
N HIS A 58 -26.82 7.44 2.14
CA HIS A 58 -27.27 7.33 3.53
C HIS A 58 -27.43 8.71 4.18
N VAL A 59 -26.41 9.58 4.06
CA VAL A 59 -26.49 10.96 4.57
C VAL A 59 -27.62 11.75 3.93
N LEU A 60 -27.84 11.61 2.63
CA LEU A 60 -28.91 12.31 1.90
C LEU A 60 -30.30 11.79 2.25
N ALA A 61 -30.44 10.55 2.70
CA ALA A 61 -31.70 9.97 3.16
C ALA A 61 -32.20 10.59 4.47
N ASP A 62 -31.31 11.14 5.28
CA ASP A 62 -31.63 11.83 6.51
C ASP A 62 -31.99 13.33 6.26
N ILE A 63 -31.72 13.86 5.07
CA ILE A 63 -32.01 15.25 4.72
C ILE A 63 -33.42 15.35 4.10
N PRO A 64 -34.36 16.07 4.75
CA PRO A 64 -35.71 16.20 4.25
C PRO A 64 -35.74 17.02 2.94
N ILE A 65 -36.69 16.69 2.06
CA ILE A 65 -36.84 17.33 0.76
C ILE A 65 -37.03 18.85 0.82
N GLU A 66 -37.51 19.38 1.96
CA GLU A 66 -37.69 20.81 2.23
C GLU A 66 -36.38 21.60 2.05
N GLU A 67 -35.25 20.98 2.24
CA GLU A 67 -33.93 21.62 2.13
C GLU A 67 -33.70 22.22 0.74
N ILE A 68 -34.28 21.65 -0.34
CA ILE A 68 -34.17 22.22 -1.70
C ILE A 68 -34.75 23.65 -1.82
N ASN A 69 -35.65 24.02 -0.90
CA ASN A 69 -36.29 25.34 -0.91
C ASN A 69 -35.89 26.20 0.28
N ARG A 70 -34.81 25.88 0.98
CA ARG A 70 -34.27 26.62 2.13
C ARG A 70 -34.10 28.10 1.82
N ASP A 71 -33.60 28.42 0.62
CA ASP A 71 -33.39 29.79 0.16
C ASP A 71 -34.65 30.44 -0.43
N LYS A 72 -35.84 29.85 -0.23
CA LYS A 72 -37.15 30.35 -0.72
C LYS A 72 -37.19 30.59 -2.25
N ARG A 73 -36.58 29.70 -3.03
CA ARG A 73 -36.50 29.78 -4.51
C ARG A 73 -37.83 29.47 -5.23
N GLY A 74 -38.92 29.36 -4.53
CA GLY A 74 -40.25 29.16 -5.13
C GLY A 74 -40.52 27.72 -5.59
N ILE A 75 -39.73 26.74 -5.13
CA ILE A 75 -39.92 25.33 -5.49
C ILE A 75 -41.17 24.78 -4.81
N ARG A 76 -42.01 24.09 -5.59
CA ARG A 76 -43.27 23.47 -5.09
C ARG A 76 -42.97 22.13 -4.38
N VAL A 77 -42.32 22.20 -3.21
CA VAL A 77 -41.94 21.03 -2.41
C VAL A 77 -43.13 20.13 -2.08
N LYS A 78 -44.33 20.72 -1.83
CA LYS A 78 -45.55 19.96 -1.58
C LYS A 78 -45.88 19.01 -2.74
N ALA A 79 -45.78 19.46 -3.99
CA ALA A 79 -46.08 18.66 -5.15
C ALA A 79 -45.08 17.45 -5.27
N LEU A 80 -43.82 17.67 -4.99
CA LEU A 80 -42.81 16.60 -4.96
C LEU A 80 -43.10 15.57 -3.86
N ARG A 81 -43.49 16.03 -2.66
CA ARG A 81 -43.87 15.18 -1.54
C ARG A 81 -45.12 14.37 -1.85
N ASP A 82 -46.16 15.00 -2.40
CA ASP A 82 -47.40 14.33 -2.77
C ASP A 82 -47.18 13.25 -3.85
N TYR A 83 -46.15 13.42 -4.71
CA TYR A 83 -45.73 12.43 -5.68
C TYR A 83 -44.95 11.26 -5.07
N GLY A 84 -44.35 11.44 -3.89
CA GLY A 84 -43.65 10.38 -3.17
C GLY A 84 -42.18 10.67 -2.83
N TYR A 85 -41.61 11.80 -3.28
CA TYR A 85 -40.25 12.21 -2.91
C TYR A 85 -40.26 12.80 -1.48
N ARG A 86 -39.48 12.23 -0.58
CA ARG A 86 -39.44 12.63 0.84
C ARG A 86 -38.12 13.20 1.29
N THR A 87 -37.05 12.76 0.67
CA THR A 87 -35.66 13.07 1.06
C THR A 87 -34.87 13.60 -0.13
N ILE A 88 -33.72 14.17 0.14
CA ILE A 88 -32.77 14.56 -0.90
C ILE A 88 -32.24 13.33 -1.66
N ALA A 89 -32.10 12.17 -1.00
CA ALA A 89 -31.72 10.92 -1.66
C ALA A 89 -32.70 10.54 -2.76
N ASP A 90 -34.00 10.68 -2.55
CA ASP A 90 -35.03 10.35 -3.55
C ASP A 90 -34.87 11.20 -4.82
N ILE A 91 -34.64 12.51 -4.67
CA ILE A 91 -34.41 13.40 -5.80
C ILE A 91 -33.06 13.20 -6.44
N SER A 92 -32.03 12.86 -5.66
CA SER A 92 -30.68 12.64 -6.18
C SER A 92 -30.62 11.49 -7.18
N THR A 93 -31.39 10.45 -6.95
CA THR A 93 -31.48 9.25 -7.81
C THR A 93 -32.51 9.40 -8.94
N ALA A 94 -33.47 10.32 -8.83
CA ALA A 94 -34.48 10.57 -9.86
C ALA A 94 -33.92 11.26 -11.11
N SER A 95 -34.39 10.90 -12.29
CA SER A 95 -34.06 11.62 -13.51
C SER A 95 -34.77 12.97 -13.59
N VAL A 96 -34.24 13.91 -14.37
CA VAL A 96 -34.93 15.20 -14.66
C VAL A 96 -36.32 14.96 -15.20
N TYR A 97 -36.49 14.00 -16.09
CA TYR A 97 -37.78 13.62 -16.68
C TYR A 97 -38.77 13.15 -15.60
N SER A 98 -38.34 12.31 -14.66
CA SER A 98 -39.19 11.84 -13.56
C SER A 98 -39.65 13.00 -12.64
N ILE A 99 -38.74 13.96 -12.42
CA ILE A 99 -39.10 15.17 -11.61
C ILE A 99 -40.07 16.08 -12.37
N ALA A 100 -39.84 16.27 -13.69
CA ALA A 100 -40.70 17.08 -14.53
C ALA A 100 -42.12 16.47 -14.76
N SER A 101 -42.26 15.14 -14.58
CA SER A 101 -43.55 14.46 -14.66
C SER A 101 -44.46 14.74 -13.45
N VAL A 102 -43.93 15.33 -12.39
CA VAL A 102 -44.69 15.72 -11.21
C VAL A 102 -45.62 16.88 -11.56
N HIS A 103 -46.91 16.73 -11.27
CA HIS A 103 -47.91 17.78 -11.58
C HIS A 103 -47.54 19.13 -10.99
N GLY A 104 -47.41 20.14 -11.84
CA GLY A 104 -47.03 21.50 -11.45
C GLY A 104 -45.53 21.78 -11.35
N ILE A 105 -44.68 20.87 -11.80
CA ILE A 105 -43.22 21.05 -11.99
C ILE A 105 -42.95 21.16 -13.49
N SER A 106 -42.39 22.28 -13.94
CA SER A 106 -41.94 22.43 -15.31
C SER A 106 -40.54 21.77 -15.51
N GLU A 107 -40.16 21.54 -16.76
CA GLU A 107 -38.84 21.00 -17.09
C GLU A 107 -37.71 21.90 -16.56
N ASP A 108 -37.81 23.24 -16.72
CA ASP A 108 -36.85 24.19 -16.18
C ASP A 108 -36.79 24.15 -14.65
N ALA A 109 -37.91 23.96 -13.98
CA ALA A 109 -37.95 23.78 -12.54
C ALA A 109 -37.27 22.46 -12.13
N ALA A 110 -37.45 21.38 -12.89
CA ALA A 110 -36.78 20.10 -12.64
C ALA A 110 -35.25 20.20 -12.81
N TYR A 111 -34.74 20.91 -13.81
CA TYR A 111 -33.32 21.22 -13.95
C TYR A 111 -32.79 22.03 -12.77
N SER A 112 -33.51 23.06 -12.35
CA SER A 112 -33.14 23.87 -11.18
C SER A 112 -33.08 23.05 -9.89
N ILE A 113 -34.06 22.16 -9.69
CA ILE A 113 -34.10 21.24 -8.54
C ILE A 113 -32.86 20.32 -8.57
N LYS A 114 -32.54 19.71 -9.74
CA LYS A 114 -31.36 18.85 -9.88
C LYS A 114 -30.06 19.61 -9.61
N SER A 115 -29.94 20.85 -10.05
CA SER A 115 -28.76 21.68 -9.77
C SER A 115 -28.57 21.88 -8.27
N ILE A 116 -29.65 22.26 -7.54
CA ILE A 116 -29.57 22.42 -6.08
C ILE A 116 -29.22 21.13 -5.37
N VAL A 117 -29.82 20.00 -5.78
CA VAL A 117 -29.54 18.69 -5.19
C VAL A 117 -28.09 18.28 -5.48
N ASN A 118 -27.58 18.54 -6.67
CA ASN A 118 -26.17 18.26 -7.00
C ASN A 118 -25.20 19.06 -6.12
N ASP A 119 -25.52 20.30 -5.77
CA ASP A 119 -24.73 21.10 -4.81
C ASP A 119 -24.77 20.49 -3.40
N ILE A 120 -25.93 19.99 -2.96
CA ILE A 120 -26.07 19.30 -1.68
C ILE A 120 -25.26 17.97 -1.69
N VAL A 121 -25.39 17.18 -2.75
CA VAL A 121 -24.63 15.95 -2.96
C VAL A 121 -23.11 16.22 -2.91
N SER A 122 -22.66 17.28 -3.59
CA SER A 122 -21.23 17.65 -3.63
C SER A 122 -20.71 18.03 -2.24
N LYS A 123 -21.51 18.74 -1.45
CA LYS A 123 -21.19 19.08 -0.05
C LYS A 123 -21.17 17.82 0.84
N ALA A 124 -22.18 16.96 0.71
CA ALA A 124 -22.27 15.71 1.45
C ALA A 124 -21.05 14.81 1.14
N ARG A 125 -20.69 14.69 -0.14
CA ARG A 125 -19.52 13.90 -0.59
C ARG A 125 -18.21 14.36 0.06
N LYS A 126 -17.99 15.66 0.23
CA LYS A 126 -16.82 16.19 0.92
C LYS A 126 -16.77 15.86 2.41
N GLY A 127 -17.92 15.69 3.03
CA GLY A 127 -18.03 15.35 4.46
C GLY A 127 -18.01 13.86 4.76
N VAL A 128 -18.29 13.01 3.77
CA VAL A 128 -18.32 11.55 3.94
C VAL A 128 -16.88 11.01 4.00
N LYS A 129 -16.66 10.15 4.99
CA LYS A 129 -15.38 9.47 5.24
C LYS A 129 -15.62 7.97 5.31
N ILE A 130 -14.84 7.20 4.55
CA ILE A 130 -14.91 5.74 4.60
C ILE A 130 -14.31 5.23 5.91
N ARG A 131 -15.00 4.27 6.52
CA ARG A 131 -14.48 3.49 7.65
C ARG A 131 -14.56 2.02 7.29
N LEU A 132 -13.41 1.40 7.08
CA LEU A 132 -13.33 -0.05 6.92
C LEU A 132 -13.28 -0.70 8.30
N SER A 133 -14.26 -1.57 8.59
CA SER A 133 -14.35 -2.34 9.83
C SER A 133 -14.70 -3.78 9.52
N THR A 134 -14.21 -4.71 10.34
CA THR A 134 -14.59 -6.13 10.27
C THR A 134 -16.06 -6.36 10.65
N ASP A 135 -16.70 -5.39 11.32
CA ASP A 135 -18.09 -5.46 11.77
C ASP A 135 -19.08 -5.02 10.67
N ASP A 136 -18.62 -4.21 9.71
CA ASP A 136 -19.39 -3.79 8.54
C ASP A 136 -18.90 -4.51 7.29
N ARG A 137 -19.64 -5.53 6.87
CA ARG A 137 -19.39 -6.35 5.67
C ARG A 137 -20.45 -6.11 4.61
N SER A 138 -20.82 -4.85 4.40
CA SER A 138 -21.69 -4.48 3.28
C SER A 138 -21.13 -4.98 1.95
N LYS A 139 -21.97 -5.05 0.93
CA LYS A 139 -21.53 -5.50 -0.41
C LYS A 139 -20.42 -4.62 -0.96
N GLU A 140 -20.54 -3.32 -0.77
CA GLU A 140 -19.62 -2.29 -1.25
C GLU A 140 -18.30 -2.31 -0.45
N ALA A 141 -18.36 -2.44 0.89
CA ALA A 141 -17.18 -2.62 1.72
C ALA A 141 -16.42 -3.92 1.37
N THR A 142 -17.16 -5.01 1.12
CA THR A 142 -16.57 -6.28 0.70
C THR A 142 -15.90 -6.16 -0.68
N ALA A 143 -16.53 -5.46 -1.62
CA ALA A 143 -15.94 -5.21 -2.94
C ALA A 143 -14.65 -4.40 -2.85
N LEU A 144 -14.62 -3.37 -1.97
CA LEU A 144 -13.43 -2.56 -1.73
C LEU A 144 -12.31 -3.37 -1.09
N VAL A 145 -12.60 -4.14 -0.02
CA VAL A 145 -11.61 -4.98 0.66
C VAL A 145 -11.02 -6.01 -0.31
N LEU A 146 -11.85 -6.65 -1.15
CA LEU A 146 -11.37 -7.56 -2.19
C LEU A 146 -10.46 -6.86 -3.20
N ALA A 147 -10.87 -5.68 -3.69
CA ALA A 147 -10.10 -4.94 -4.68
C ALA A 147 -8.75 -4.44 -4.12
N LEU A 148 -8.71 -3.98 -2.87
CA LEU A 148 -7.47 -3.60 -2.18
C LEU A 148 -6.55 -4.81 -1.96
N SER A 149 -7.09 -5.98 -1.55
CA SER A 149 -6.29 -7.20 -1.44
C SER A 149 -5.66 -7.60 -2.77
N GLN A 150 -6.42 -7.53 -3.87
CA GLN A 150 -5.93 -7.80 -5.21
C GLN A 150 -4.85 -6.79 -5.64
N TYR A 151 -5.05 -5.51 -5.35
CA TYR A 151 -4.09 -4.45 -5.64
C TYR A 151 -2.77 -4.67 -4.88
N SER A 152 -2.82 -4.86 -3.58
CA SER A 152 -1.64 -5.11 -2.75
C SER A 152 -0.84 -6.35 -3.20
N ARG A 153 -1.54 -7.44 -3.52
CA ARG A 153 -0.91 -8.66 -4.09
C ARG A 153 -0.26 -8.39 -5.44
N SER A 154 -0.93 -7.61 -6.30
CA SER A 154 -0.39 -7.26 -7.61
C SER A 154 0.88 -6.39 -7.51
N GLN A 155 0.93 -5.46 -6.57
CA GLN A 155 2.12 -4.64 -6.30
C GLN A 155 3.30 -5.50 -5.89
N LYS A 156 3.11 -6.40 -4.92
CA LYS A 156 4.16 -7.31 -4.46
C LYS A 156 4.72 -8.15 -5.58
N ILE A 157 3.85 -8.77 -6.39
CA ILE A 157 4.25 -9.58 -7.55
C ILE A 157 5.01 -8.72 -8.57
N ALA A 158 4.53 -7.50 -8.84
CA ALA A 158 5.17 -6.59 -9.78
C ALA A 158 6.57 -6.19 -9.32
N ASP A 159 6.77 -5.94 -8.02
CA ASP A 159 8.08 -5.59 -7.47
C ASP A 159 9.06 -6.76 -7.56
N GLU A 160 8.63 -7.97 -7.23
CA GLU A 160 9.43 -9.18 -7.39
C GLU A 160 9.77 -9.43 -8.88
N CYS A 161 8.81 -9.25 -9.79
CA CYS A 161 9.07 -9.32 -11.24
C CYS A 161 10.08 -8.27 -11.71
N ARG A 162 9.97 -7.01 -11.24
CA ARG A 162 10.93 -5.94 -11.58
C ARG A 162 12.34 -6.28 -11.08
N GLN A 163 12.45 -6.79 -9.86
CA GLN A 163 13.75 -7.19 -9.29
C GLN A 163 14.39 -8.32 -10.11
N LEU A 164 13.63 -9.38 -10.46
CA LEU A 164 14.09 -10.48 -11.29
C LEU A 164 14.53 -10.03 -12.68
N LEU A 165 13.72 -9.19 -13.33
CA LEU A 165 14.03 -8.62 -14.64
C LEU A 165 15.31 -7.79 -14.59
N ASN A 166 15.43 -6.87 -13.63
CA ASN A 166 16.58 -5.97 -13.50
C ASN A 166 17.88 -6.74 -13.20
N LYS A 167 17.82 -7.73 -12.30
CA LYS A 167 18.96 -8.56 -11.92
C LYS A 167 19.52 -9.35 -13.12
N ASN A 168 18.65 -9.85 -14.00
CA ASN A 168 19.04 -10.76 -15.08
C ASN A 168 19.09 -10.11 -16.47
N LYS A 169 18.59 -8.87 -16.62
CA LYS A 169 18.43 -8.16 -17.88
C LYS A 169 19.68 -8.21 -18.75
N GLN A 170 20.79 -7.72 -18.23
CA GLN A 170 22.03 -7.60 -18.98
C GLN A 170 22.57 -8.97 -19.43
N THR A 171 22.53 -9.96 -18.55
CA THR A 171 22.97 -11.33 -18.84
C THR A 171 22.12 -11.96 -19.95
N ILE A 172 20.80 -11.81 -19.88
CA ILE A 172 19.88 -12.35 -20.89
C ILE A 172 20.06 -11.64 -22.22
N GLU A 173 20.15 -10.32 -22.23
CA GLU A 173 20.31 -9.53 -23.48
C GLU A 173 21.60 -9.92 -24.22
N TYR A 174 22.73 -10.01 -23.54
CA TYR A 174 24.00 -10.42 -24.15
C TYR A 174 23.99 -11.89 -24.65
N ALA A 175 23.44 -12.80 -23.81
CA ALA A 175 23.36 -14.19 -24.22
C ALA A 175 22.40 -14.41 -25.39
N VAL A 176 21.28 -13.73 -25.43
CA VAL A 176 20.35 -13.77 -26.57
C VAL A 176 21.00 -13.22 -27.84
N GLU A 177 21.74 -12.11 -27.76
CA GLU A 177 22.44 -11.54 -28.95
C GLU A 177 23.50 -12.47 -29.51
N ASP A 178 24.32 -13.06 -28.65
CA ASP A 178 25.35 -14.03 -29.05
C ASP A 178 24.71 -15.30 -29.65
N LEU A 179 23.54 -15.71 -29.14
CA LEU A 179 22.86 -16.92 -29.62
C LEU A 179 22.00 -16.70 -30.88
N LYS A 180 21.47 -15.49 -31.12
CA LYS A 180 20.58 -15.17 -32.28
C LYS A 180 21.16 -15.65 -33.62
N SER A 181 22.46 -15.54 -33.82
CA SER A 181 23.12 -15.96 -35.04
C SER A 181 23.07 -17.47 -35.30
N SER A 182 22.86 -18.28 -34.27
CA SER A 182 22.75 -19.74 -34.33
C SER A 182 21.34 -20.24 -34.62
N ALA A 183 20.34 -19.36 -34.47
CA ALA A 183 18.94 -19.67 -34.77
C ALA A 183 18.60 -19.65 -36.28
N GLY A 184 19.56 -19.22 -37.15
CA GLY A 184 19.42 -19.23 -38.61
C GLY A 184 20.29 -20.32 -39.29
N SER A 185 19.68 -21.22 -40.03
CA SER A 185 20.31 -22.49 -40.47
C SER A 185 21.48 -22.36 -41.44
N LEU A 186 21.46 -21.49 -42.48
CA LEU A 186 22.50 -21.41 -43.50
C LEU A 186 23.75 -20.63 -43.04
N LYS A 187 23.57 -19.47 -42.42
CA LYS A 187 24.71 -18.67 -41.91
C LYS A 187 25.44 -19.30 -40.74
N TRP A 188 24.75 -20.10 -39.94
CA TRP A 188 25.33 -20.82 -38.79
C TRP A 188 26.33 -21.90 -39.21
N PHE A 189 26.05 -22.66 -40.28
CA PHE A 189 26.93 -23.70 -40.76
C PHE A 189 28.33 -23.17 -41.09
N PHE A 190 28.44 -21.98 -41.69
CA PHE A 190 29.71 -21.34 -42.07
C PHE A 190 30.32 -20.42 -41.00
N SER A 191 29.79 -20.42 -39.78
CA SER A 191 30.30 -19.58 -38.68
C SER A 191 31.66 -20.04 -38.20
N SER A 192 32.52 -19.09 -37.76
CA SER A 192 33.85 -19.37 -37.20
C SER A 192 33.76 -20.19 -35.91
N LYS A 193 34.83 -20.91 -35.54
CA LYS A 193 34.93 -21.69 -34.30
C LYS A 193 34.67 -20.80 -33.06
N ALA A 194 35.23 -19.59 -33.03
CA ALA A 194 35.06 -18.64 -31.95
C ALA A 194 33.60 -18.23 -31.79
N LYS A 195 32.86 -17.99 -32.90
CA LYS A 195 31.45 -17.65 -32.85
C LYS A 195 30.57 -18.80 -32.39
N LYS A 196 30.91 -20.03 -32.79
CA LYS A 196 30.25 -21.26 -32.33
C LYS A 196 30.43 -21.48 -30.83
N GLN A 197 31.64 -21.20 -30.32
CA GLN A 197 31.95 -21.31 -28.90
C GLN A 197 31.15 -20.27 -28.07
N LYS A 198 31.15 -19.00 -28.48
CA LYS A 198 30.33 -17.94 -27.81
C LYS A 198 28.84 -18.30 -27.78
N ALA A 199 28.30 -18.77 -28.87
CA ALA A 199 26.90 -19.19 -28.91
C ALA A 199 26.60 -20.38 -28.00
N ALA A 200 27.56 -21.33 -27.87
CA ALA A 200 27.40 -22.46 -26.95
C ALA A 200 27.47 -22.03 -25.46
N GLU A 201 28.35 -21.11 -25.14
CA GLU A 201 28.39 -20.49 -23.80
C GLU A 201 27.08 -19.73 -23.52
N ALA A 202 26.59 -18.92 -24.45
CA ALA A 202 25.33 -18.20 -24.35
C ALA A 202 24.14 -19.14 -24.19
N TYR A 203 24.10 -20.25 -24.92
CA TYR A 203 23.07 -21.28 -24.77
C TYR A 203 23.07 -21.86 -23.34
N ASN A 204 24.24 -22.22 -22.83
CA ASN A 204 24.35 -22.76 -21.47
C ASN A 204 23.95 -21.76 -20.40
N ILE A 205 24.26 -20.46 -20.57
CA ILE A 205 23.80 -19.38 -19.67
C ILE A 205 22.29 -19.31 -19.67
N LEU A 206 21.67 -19.25 -20.84
CA LEU A 206 20.19 -19.13 -20.93
C LEU A 206 19.49 -20.39 -20.37
N VAL A 207 19.99 -21.59 -20.65
CA VAL A 207 19.45 -22.82 -20.06
C VAL A 207 19.64 -22.82 -18.54
N GLY A 208 20.84 -22.45 -18.07
CA GLY A 208 21.14 -22.39 -16.64
C GLY A 208 20.26 -21.42 -15.87
N LEU A 209 19.90 -20.26 -16.47
CA LEU A 209 18.94 -19.33 -15.88
C LEU A 209 17.53 -19.93 -15.77
N ILE A 210 17.06 -20.62 -16.80
CA ILE A 210 15.74 -21.26 -16.78
C ILE A 210 15.67 -22.43 -15.81
N ASP A 211 16.71 -23.26 -15.77
CA ASP A 211 16.78 -24.43 -14.90
C ASP A 211 17.13 -24.07 -13.45
N GLY A 212 17.53 -22.82 -13.19
CA GLY A 212 17.92 -22.29 -11.88
C GLY A 212 16.84 -21.43 -11.20
N ASP A 213 17.28 -20.65 -10.21
CA ASP A 213 16.42 -19.83 -9.37
C ASP A 213 15.59 -18.81 -10.17
N TYR A 214 16.20 -18.17 -11.19
CA TYR A 214 15.50 -17.22 -12.05
C TYR A 214 14.25 -17.83 -12.70
N GLY A 215 14.37 -19.03 -13.28
CA GLY A 215 13.24 -19.69 -13.94
C GLY A 215 12.14 -20.07 -12.94
N SER A 216 12.50 -20.66 -11.80
CA SER A 216 11.55 -21.07 -10.77
C SER A 216 10.84 -19.91 -10.10
N GLU A 217 11.57 -18.83 -9.79
CA GLU A 217 11.00 -17.61 -9.21
C GLU A 217 10.08 -16.91 -10.22
N ALA A 218 10.48 -16.78 -11.48
CA ALA A 218 9.67 -16.18 -12.53
C ALA A 218 8.36 -16.96 -12.76
N GLU A 219 8.41 -18.30 -12.86
CA GLU A 219 7.23 -19.15 -13.01
C GLU A 219 6.29 -19.03 -11.79
N THR A 220 6.85 -18.90 -10.59
CA THR A 220 6.08 -18.67 -9.36
C THR A 220 5.32 -17.34 -9.42
N GLN A 221 6.00 -16.24 -9.80
CA GLN A 221 5.35 -14.92 -9.87
C GLN A 221 4.31 -14.85 -10.99
N ILE A 222 4.57 -15.43 -12.14
CA ILE A 222 3.60 -15.53 -13.24
C ILE A 222 2.36 -16.30 -12.78
N SER A 223 2.54 -17.46 -12.12
CA SER A 223 1.44 -18.25 -11.59
C SER A 223 0.63 -17.48 -10.53
N ASN A 224 1.31 -16.75 -9.63
CA ASN A 224 0.66 -15.91 -8.64
C ASN A 224 -0.16 -14.79 -9.28
N ALA A 225 0.33 -14.18 -10.36
CA ALA A 225 -0.39 -13.15 -11.11
C ALA A 225 -1.67 -13.71 -11.76
N ASP A 226 -1.61 -14.92 -12.33
CA ASP A 226 -2.74 -15.56 -13.04
C ASP A 226 -3.92 -15.90 -12.10
N VAL A 227 -3.69 -15.99 -10.79
CA VAL A 227 -4.72 -16.36 -9.82
C VAL A 227 -5.29 -15.18 -9.02
N ILE A 228 -4.78 -13.95 -9.19
CA ILE A 228 -5.26 -12.76 -8.43
C ILE A 228 -6.77 -12.57 -8.61
N ASP A 229 -7.29 -12.68 -9.84
CA ASP A 229 -8.71 -12.46 -10.12
C ASP A 229 -9.62 -13.55 -9.51
N ARG A 230 -9.05 -14.65 -9.01
CA ARG A 230 -9.78 -15.76 -8.35
C ARG A 230 -9.80 -15.63 -6.83
N SER A 231 -9.28 -14.52 -6.26
CA SER A 231 -9.29 -14.29 -4.82
C SER A 231 -10.71 -14.31 -4.25
N LEU A 232 -10.89 -14.96 -3.12
CA LEU A 232 -12.17 -15.07 -2.44
C LEU A 232 -12.38 -13.91 -1.45
N ASN A 233 -13.63 -13.49 -1.28
CA ASN A 233 -14.00 -12.46 -0.31
C ASN A 233 -13.55 -12.82 1.12
N SER A 234 -13.67 -14.09 1.50
CA SER A 234 -13.24 -14.59 2.83
C SER A 234 -11.74 -14.43 3.06
N GLU A 235 -10.93 -14.70 2.04
CA GLU A 235 -9.47 -14.54 2.10
C GLU A 235 -9.09 -13.07 2.20
N ALA A 236 -9.76 -12.19 1.43
CA ALA A 236 -9.53 -10.75 1.47
C ALA A 236 -9.87 -10.15 2.84
N TRP A 237 -10.98 -10.58 3.47
CA TRP A 237 -11.33 -10.15 4.82
C TRP A 237 -10.37 -10.69 5.88
N GLN A 238 -9.86 -11.90 5.73
CA GLN A 238 -8.85 -12.45 6.63
C GLN A 238 -7.53 -11.67 6.51
N ASP A 239 -7.12 -11.35 5.29
CA ASP A 239 -5.94 -10.51 5.01
C ASP A 239 -6.12 -9.12 5.62
N PHE A 240 -7.29 -8.46 5.42
CA PHE A 240 -7.62 -7.18 6.05
C PHE A 240 -7.52 -7.23 7.58
N THR A 241 -8.05 -8.28 8.20
CA THR A 241 -8.01 -8.44 9.66
C THR A 241 -6.57 -8.49 10.18
N THR A 242 -5.67 -9.11 9.42
CA THR A 242 -4.25 -9.26 9.79
C THR A 242 -3.41 -8.03 9.45
N ASN A 243 -3.69 -7.38 8.32
CA ASN A 243 -2.85 -6.34 7.70
C ASN A 243 -3.63 -5.04 7.44
N SER A 244 -4.54 -4.65 8.34
CA SER A 244 -5.45 -3.49 8.14
C SER A 244 -4.72 -2.18 7.85
N VAL A 245 -3.52 -1.97 8.42
CA VAL A 245 -2.71 -0.77 8.18
C VAL A 245 -2.33 -0.66 6.71
N ARG A 246 -1.87 -1.76 6.09
CA ARG A 246 -1.54 -1.78 4.66
C ARG A 246 -2.75 -1.42 3.80
N PHE A 247 -3.92 -2.02 4.06
CA PHE A 247 -5.15 -1.71 3.32
C PHE A 247 -5.54 -0.24 3.42
N ILE A 248 -5.34 0.38 4.58
CA ILE A 248 -5.61 1.80 4.80
C ILE A 248 -4.62 2.66 4.01
N ASN A 249 -3.34 2.32 4.02
CA ASN A 249 -2.32 3.03 3.26
C ASN A 249 -2.57 2.89 1.75
N ASP A 250 -2.84 1.67 1.27
CA ASP A 250 -3.19 1.42 -0.14
C ASP A 250 -4.42 2.23 -0.57
N LEU A 251 -5.45 2.32 0.28
CA LEU A 251 -6.65 3.10 0.00
C LEU A 251 -6.35 4.60 -0.08
N GLU A 252 -5.50 5.11 0.80
CA GLU A 252 -5.09 6.51 0.80
C GLU A 252 -4.23 6.87 -0.42
N ASP A 253 -3.40 5.93 -0.90
CA ASP A 253 -2.63 6.08 -2.15
C ASP A 253 -3.52 6.12 -3.39
N ILE A 254 -4.55 5.27 -3.43
CA ILE A 254 -5.46 5.15 -4.57
C ILE A 254 -6.49 6.28 -4.61
N ASN A 255 -7.03 6.66 -3.45
CA ASN A 255 -8.09 7.66 -3.31
C ASN A 255 -7.80 8.61 -2.14
N PRO A 256 -6.87 9.57 -2.31
CA PRO A 256 -6.46 10.48 -1.26
C PRO A 256 -7.63 11.24 -0.62
N GLY A 257 -7.60 11.40 0.71
CA GLY A 257 -8.61 12.14 1.47
C GLY A 257 -9.90 11.37 1.79
N VAL A 258 -10.10 10.17 1.23
CA VAL A 258 -11.32 9.36 1.44
C VAL A 258 -11.49 8.88 2.88
N LEU A 259 -10.39 8.74 3.60
CA LEU A 259 -10.37 8.36 5.03
C LEU A 259 -10.50 9.57 5.97
N GLY A 260 -10.47 10.77 5.44
CA GLY A 260 -10.62 11.98 6.24
C GLY A 260 -9.33 12.65 6.72
N ASN A 261 -8.20 12.13 6.34
CA ASN A 261 -6.89 12.72 6.64
C ASN A 261 -6.47 13.69 5.52
N ASP A 262 -7.36 14.66 5.23
CA ASP A 262 -7.18 15.61 4.11
C ASP A 262 -6.22 16.76 4.45
N ASP A 263 -5.57 16.70 5.60
CA ASP A 263 -4.61 17.71 6.04
C ASP A 263 -3.20 17.26 5.61
N SER A 264 -2.89 17.44 4.33
CA SER A 264 -1.56 17.14 3.78
C SER A 264 -0.42 17.88 4.52
N LEU A 265 -0.78 18.90 5.30
CA LEU A 265 0.13 19.71 6.10
C LEU A 265 0.06 19.37 7.61
N TYR A 266 -0.87 18.49 8.03
CA TYR A 266 -1.08 18.12 9.44
C TYR A 266 -1.14 19.32 10.40
N GLY A 267 -1.70 20.45 9.94
CA GLY A 267 -1.81 21.69 10.70
C GLY A 267 -0.52 22.47 10.86
N LEU A 268 0.55 22.13 10.14
CA LEU A 268 1.82 22.86 10.15
C LEU A 268 1.88 23.91 9.03
N PRO A 269 2.72 24.95 9.18
CA PRO A 269 3.11 25.85 8.09
C PRO A 269 3.72 25.04 6.91
N GLU A 270 3.43 25.47 5.68
CA GLU A 270 3.81 24.74 4.46
C GLU A 270 5.31 24.45 4.36
N ASP A 271 6.15 25.40 4.73
CA ASP A 271 7.60 25.24 4.69
C ASP A 271 8.06 24.12 5.64
N LEU A 272 7.58 24.12 6.89
CA LEU A 272 7.90 23.10 7.88
C LEU A 272 7.32 21.73 7.48
N ALA A 273 6.12 21.68 6.94
CA ALA A 273 5.53 20.45 6.46
C ALA A 273 6.35 19.81 5.34
N ARG A 274 6.93 20.62 4.44
CA ARG A 274 7.82 20.16 3.37
C ARG A 274 9.13 19.62 3.95
N GLU A 275 9.77 20.33 4.87
CA GLU A 275 10.99 19.86 5.54
C GLU A 275 10.77 18.52 6.26
N VAL A 276 9.65 18.37 6.98
CA VAL A 276 9.28 17.12 7.64
C VAL A 276 9.01 16.01 6.63
N GLN A 277 8.36 16.31 5.50
CA GLN A 277 8.08 15.31 4.46
C GLN A 277 9.38 14.79 3.81
N GLU A 278 10.38 15.64 3.65
CA GLU A 278 11.70 15.31 3.09
C GLU A 278 12.61 14.60 4.10
N GLU A 279 12.25 14.60 5.41
CA GLU A 279 13.03 13.93 6.46
C GLU A 279 13.19 12.44 6.21
N CYS A 280 14.40 11.94 6.42
CA CYS A 280 14.72 10.54 6.18
C CYS A 280 14.23 9.65 7.33
N PHE A 281 13.46 8.63 6.99
CA PHE A 281 13.03 7.58 7.92
C PHE A 281 13.62 6.23 7.51
N PHE A 282 14.34 5.60 8.42
CA PHE A 282 15.01 4.32 8.20
C PHE A 282 14.34 3.22 9.03
N PRO A 283 13.37 2.48 8.46
CA PRO A 283 12.57 1.49 9.20
C PRO A 283 13.25 0.13 9.44
N ASP A 284 14.49 -0.08 9.00
CA ASP A 284 15.15 -1.38 9.11
C ASP A 284 15.21 -1.90 10.55
N GLY A 285 14.54 -3.03 10.80
CA GLY A 285 14.37 -3.61 12.12
C GLY A 285 13.11 -3.14 12.87
N LEU A 286 12.23 -2.38 12.24
CA LEU A 286 10.84 -2.22 12.66
C LEU A 286 10.04 -3.44 12.16
N LEU A 287 9.23 -4.04 13.02
CA LEU A 287 8.46 -5.28 12.74
C LEU A 287 6.96 -5.01 12.52
N CYS A 288 6.57 -3.78 12.28
CA CYS A 288 5.20 -3.39 11.98
C CYS A 288 5.18 -2.28 10.93
N GLU A 289 4.07 -2.18 10.20
CA GLU A 289 3.82 -1.07 9.28
C GLU A 289 3.22 0.12 10.03
N LEU A 290 3.64 1.31 9.65
CA LEU A 290 3.08 2.56 10.17
C LEU A 290 1.97 3.07 9.27
N ARG A 291 0.93 3.66 9.86
CA ARG A 291 -0.01 4.51 9.13
C ARG A 291 0.69 5.80 8.70
N ARG A 292 0.22 6.42 7.64
CA ARG A 292 0.84 7.66 7.11
C ARG A 292 1.02 8.73 8.18
N TYR A 293 0.00 9.00 8.98
CA TYR A 293 0.13 9.99 10.06
C TYR A 293 1.16 9.58 11.13
N GLN A 294 1.35 8.28 11.37
CA GLN A 294 2.37 7.78 12.30
C GLN A 294 3.78 7.95 11.73
N GLU A 295 3.97 7.62 10.45
CA GLU A 295 5.24 7.87 9.75
C GLU A 295 5.55 9.36 9.74
N TRP A 296 4.56 10.18 9.45
CA TRP A 296 4.71 11.63 9.49
C TRP A 296 5.10 12.13 10.89
N GLY A 297 4.46 11.62 11.94
CA GLY A 297 4.81 11.91 13.34
C GLY A 297 6.23 11.46 13.71
N VAL A 298 6.71 10.33 13.15
CA VAL A 298 8.10 9.88 13.29
C VAL A 298 9.06 10.85 12.60
N LYS A 299 8.80 11.23 11.35
CA LYS A 299 9.60 12.20 10.60
C LYS A 299 9.64 13.57 11.31
N TYR A 300 8.49 14.01 11.82
CA TYR A 300 8.42 15.23 12.63
C TYR A 300 9.29 15.13 13.90
N ALA A 301 9.27 13.96 14.58
CA ALA A 301 10.10 13.74 15.76
C ALA A 301 11.60 13.74 15.44
N LEU A 302 11.99 13.15 14.30
CA LEU A 302 13.38 13.14 13.84
C LEU A 302 13.86 14.55 13.47
N HIS A 303 13.02 15.32 12.77
CA HIS A 303 13.32 16.66 12.34
C HIS A 303 13.43 17.67 13.50
N GLN A 304 12.49 17.64 14.44
CA GLN A 304 12.42 18.59 15.56
C GLN A 304 13.28 18.20 16.77
N GLU A 305 13.75 16.94 16.86
CA GLU A 305 14.51 16.35 17.98
C GLU A 305 13.78 16.40 19.34
N ARG A 306 12.95 17.41 19.60
CA ARG A 306 12.14 17.58 20.82
C ARG A 306 10.70 17.87 20.47
N ILE A 307 9.82 16.95 20.80
CA ILE A 307 8.39 17.06 20.51
C ILE A 307 7.52 16.67 21.70
N LEU A 308 6.28 17.14 21.66
CA LEU A 308 5.17 16.61 22.44
C LEU A 308 4.22 15.87 21.48
N LEU A 309 4.19 14.54 21.57
CA LEU A 309 3.28 13.71 20.78
C LEU A 309 1.90 13.69 21.45
N GLY A 310 1.01 14.57 21.01
CA GLY A 310 -0.30 14.83 21.59
C GLY A 310 -1.47 14.07 20.96
N ASP A 311 -1.22 13.05 20.15
CA ASP A 311 -2.25 12.24 19.49
C ASP A 311 -3.28 11.69 20.49
N GLU A 312 -4.51 11.46 20.05
CA GLU A 312 -5.56 10.84 20.88
C GLU A 312 -5.16 9.44 21.36
N MET A 313 -5.83 8.97 22.41
CA MET A 313 -5.62 7.62 22.94
C MET A 313 -5.97 6.57 21.87
N GLY A 314 -5.11 5.57 21.69
CA GLY A 314 -5.30 4.50 20.69
C GLY A 314 -4.66 4.76 19.32
N LEU A 315 -4.20 5.97 19.02
CA LEU A 315 -3.58 6.31 17.73
C LEU A 315 -2.11 5.84 17.59
N GLY A 316 -1.59 5.08 18.53
CA GLY A 316 -0.31 4.41 18.38
C GLY A 316 0.91 5.27 18.69
N LYS A 317 0.83 6.19 19.67
CA LYS A 317 2.00 6.96 20.14
C LYS A 317 3.20 6.09 20.50
N THR A 318 2.96 4.92 21.08
CA THR A 318 4.01 3.96 21.44
C THR A 318 4.76 3.45 20.21
N VAL A 319 4.06 3.12 19.14
CA VAL A 319 4.71 2.64 17.90
C VAL A 319 5.50 3.75 17.22
N GLN A 320 5.01 4.99 17.25
CA GLN A 320 5.76 6.15 16.72
C GLN A 320 7.07 6.35 17.49
N ALA A 321 7.04 6.29 18.82
CA ALA A 321 8.24 6.39 19.65
C ALA A 321 9.24 5.24 19.37
N ILE A 322 8.76 4.01 19.19
CA ILE A 322 9.61 2.85 18.85
C ILE A 322 10.22 3.03 17.46
N ALA A 323 9.43 3.47 16.47
CA ALA A 323 9.89 3.70 15.10
C ALA A 323 10.93 4.82 15.02
N THR A 324 10.76 5.90 15.80
CA THR A 324 11.78 6.96 15.94
C THR A 324 13.10 6.40 16.47
N MET A 325 13.06 5.58 17.54
CA MET A 325 14.27 4.93 18.06
C MET A 325 14.92 3.99 17.03
N VAL A 326 14.13 3.25 16.24
CA VAL A 326 14.64 2.39 15.16
C VAL A 326 15.37 3.20 14.10
N SER A 327 14.79 4.31 13.65
CA SER A 327 15.44 5.20 12.68
C SER A 327 16.74 5.79 13.24
N LEU A 328 16.72 6.27 14.48
CA LEU A 328 17.92 6.80 15.14
C LEU A 328 19.02 5.74 15.32
N ARG A 329 18.65 4.47 15.56
CA ARG A 329 19.63 3.37 15.58
C ARG A 329 20.31 3.21 14.22
N ASN A 330 19.55 3.27 13.15
CA ASN A 330 20.05 3.11 11.80
C ASN A 330 20.92 4.30 11.34
N THR A 331 20.87 5.43 12.06
CA THR A 331 21.76 6.59 11.87
C THR A 331 22.91 6.64 12.90
N GLY A 332 23.11 5.57 13.70
CA GLY A 332 24.25 5.43 14.60
C GLY A 332 23.93 5.54 16.10
N GLY A 333 22.68 5.76 16.49
CA GLY A 333 22.24 5.72 17.88
C GLY A 333 22.39 4.32 18.48
N THR A 334 22.96 4.20 19.68
CA THR A 334 23.19 2.90 20.32
C THR A 334 22.44 2.70 21.62
N HIS A 335 22.10 3.78 22.33
CA HIS A 335 21.48 3.76 23.64
C HIS A 335 20.22 4.60 23.66
N PHE A 336 19.11 4.01 24.08
CA PHE A 336 17.79 4.64 24.13
C PHE A 336 17.19 4.42 25.51
N VAL A 337 16.46 5.41 26.03
CA VAL A 337 15.82 5.32 27.34
C VAL A 337 14.34 5.64 27.22
N VAL A 338 13.51 4.76 27.76
CA VAL A 338 12.07 4.99 27.96
C VAL A 338 11.84 5.19 29.45
N VAL A 339 11.37 6.39 29.82
CA VAL A 339 10.98 6.71 31.21
C VAL A 339 9.47 6.70 31.31
N CYS A 340 8.92 5.88 32.19
CA CYS A 340 7.48 5.72 32.32
C CYS A 340 7.07 5.36 33.75
N PRO A 341 5.77 5.45 34.12
CA PRO A 341 5.28 4.95 35.40
C PRO A 341 5.53 3.44 35.56
N ALA A 342 5.80 3.00 36.80
CA ALA A 342 6.13 1.60 37.11
C ALA A 342 5.08 0.59 36.60
N SER A 343 3.80 0.97 36.59
CA SER A 343 2.67 0.14 36.13
C SER A 343 2.75 -0.24 34.65
N VAL A 344 3.43 0.55 33.81
CA VAL A 344 3.48 0.34 32.35
C VAL A 344 4.85 -0.13 31.84
N ILE A 345 5.86 -0.28 32.69
CA ILE A 345 7.20 -0.79 32.32
C ILE A 345 7.11 -2.11 31.55
N THR A 346 6.36 -3.07 32.09
CA THR A 346 6.23 -4.40 31.49
C THR A 346 5.55 -4.32 30.10
N ASN A 347 4.58 -3.42 29.95
CA ASN A 347 3.93 -3.18 28.66
C ASN A 347 4.92 -2.60 27.65
N TRP A 348 5.69 -1.57 28.00
CA TRP A 348 6.73 -1.01 27.14
C TRP A 348 7.76 -2.06 26.71
N CYS A 349 8.26 -2.87 27.65
CA CYS A 349 9.20 -3.95 27.31
C CYS A 349 8.60 -4.95 26.29
N ARG A 350 7.31 -5.27 26.44
CA ARG A 350 6.61 -6.18 25.53
C ARG A 350 6.43 -5.56 24.15
N GLU A 351 5.95 -4.31 24.09
CA GLU A 351 5.69 -3.63 22.81
C GLU A 351 6.98 -3.40 22.02
N ILE A 352 8.09 -2.99 22.67
CA ILE A 352 9.37 -2.82 21.99
C ILE A 352 9.84 -4.14 21.36
N ARG A 353 9.78 -5.27 22.11
CA ARG A 353 10.17 -6.59 21.57
C ARG A 353 9.25 -7.09 20.47
N LYS A 354 7.96 -6.73 20.53
CA LYS A 354 6.98 -7.10 19.51
C LYS A 354 7.17 -6.32 18.21
N MET A 355 7.53 -5.04 18.30
CA MET A 355 7.51 -4.10 17.18
C MET A 355 8.90 -3.81 16.62
N SER A 356 9.97 -4.29 17.24
CA SER A 356 11.34 -4.00 16.80
C SER A 356 12.33 -5.09 17.12
N LEU A 357 13.50 -5.03 16.49
CA LEU A 357 14.65 -5.89 16.76
C LEU A 357 15.54 -5.37 17.91
N PHE A 358 15.06 -4.47 18.77
CA PHE A 358 15.82 -3.98 19.89
C PHE A 358 16.00 -5.01 21.01
N SER A 359 17.20 -5.00 21.59
CA SER A 359 17.42 -5.53 22.93
C SER A 359 16.77 -4.59 23.97
N VAL A 360 16.05 -5.14 24.95
CA VAL A 360 15.31 -4.34 25.95
C VAL A 360 15.76 -4.72 27.34
N THR A 361 16.27 -3.75 28.08
CA THR A 361 16.72 -3.90 29.45
C THR A 361 15.78 -3.17 30.40
N LYS A 362 15.16 -3.91 31.32
CA LYS A 362 14.33 -3.35 32.39
C LYS A 362 15.21 -2.86 33.53
N ILE A 363 15.28 -1.57 33.77
CA ILE A 363 16.06 -0.96 34.87
C ILE A 363 15.10 -0.52 35.97
N HIS A 364 14.69 -1.48 36.79
CA HIS A 364 13.76 -1.24 37.90
C HIS A 364 13.89 -2.33 38.99
N GLY A 365 13.62 -1.99 40.27
CA GLY A 365 13.65 -2.94 41.39
C GLY A 365 15.06 -3.20 41.92
N THR A 366 15.25 -4.36 42.59
CA THR A 366 16.49 -4.68 43.30
C THR A 366 17.69 -4.92 42.41
N GLY A 367 17.47 -5.42 41.19
CA GLY A 367 18.51 -5.69 40.18
C GLY A 367 18.92 -4.50 39.33
N ARG A 368 18.39 -3.30 39.57
CA ARG A 368 18.56 -2.13 38.70
C ARG A 368 20.01 -1.74 38.38
N LYS A 369 20.94 -1.88 39.38
CA LYS A 369 22.35 -1.52 39.19
C LYS A 369 23.05 -2.43 38.17
N ALA A 370 22.85 -3.74 38.28
CA ALA A 370 23.40 -4.70 37.32
C ALA A 370 22.79 -4.54 35.93
N ALA A 371 21.47 -4.29 35.86
CA ALA A 371 20.78 -4.03 34.60
C ALA A 371 21.27 -2.73 33.92
N LEU A 372 21.51 -1.67 34.69
CA LEU A 372 22.08 -0.42 34.19
C LEU A 372 23.48 -0.66 33.62
N GLN A 373 24.35 -1.35 34.34
CA GLN A 373 25.69 -1.66 33.85
C GLN A 373 25.67 -2.46 32.55
N SER A 374 24.83 -3.50 32.50
CA SER A 374 24.65 -4.30 31.26
C SER A 374 24.18 -3.45 30.08
N TRP A 375 23.23 -2.53 30.29
CA TRP A 375 22.75 -1.65 29.24
C TRP A 375 23.83 -0.64 28.78
N ILE A 376 24.62 -0.09 29.70
CA ILE A 376 25.74 0.80 29.33
C ILE A 376 26.75 0.06 28.43
N GLU A 377 27.00 -1.23 28.69
CA GLU A 377 27.95 -2.04 27.91
C GLU A 377 27.39 -2.52 26.58
N SER A 378 26.10 -2.87 26.51
CA SER A 378 25.50 -3.53 25.34
C SER A 378 24.62 -2.63 24.48
N GLY A 379 24.20 -1.49 24.99
CA GLY A 379 23.25 -0.60 24.30
C GLY A 379 21.82 -1.16 24.28
N GLY A 380 21.03 -0.70 23.32
CA GLY A 380 19.61 -1.05 23.17
C GLY A 380 18.69 -0.11 23.95
N VAL A 381 17.49 -0.56 24.31
CA VAL A 381 16.48 0.27 24.97
C VAL A 381 16.40 -0.05 26.46
N ALA A 382 16.72 0.91 27.30
CA ALA A 382 16.45 0.85 28.75
C ALA A 382 15.02 1.32 29.04
N VAL A 383 14.26 0.57 29.82
CA VAL A 383 12.93 0.97 30.31
C VAL A 383 12.98 1.14 31.82
N THR A 384 12.67 2.34 32.30
CA THR A 384 12.84 2.71 33.71
C THR A 384 11.70 3.64 34.20
N THR A 385 11.75 4.00 35.51
CA THR A 385 10.80 4.95 36.10
C THR A 385 11.45 6.31 36.37
N TYR A 386 10.61 7.34 36.56
CA TYR A 386 11.06 8.69 36.90
C TYR A 386 11.96 8.69 38.16
N GLU A 387 11.60 7.91 39.18
CA GLU A 387 12.39 7.83 40.42
C GLU A 387 13.74 7.13 40.22
N THR A 388 13.76 6.17 39.25
CA THR A 388 14.99 5.39 38.99
C THR A 388 15.99 6.20 38.13
N THR A 389 15.53 7.18 37.33
CA THR A 389 16.42 8.03 36.52
C THR A 389 17.44 8.82 37.39
N ALA A 390 17.16 9.07 38.67
CA ALA A 390 18.10 9.69 39.57
C ALA A 390 19.38 8.85 39.84
N TYR A 391 19.42 7.62 39.37
CA TYR A 391 20.58 6.71 39.51
C TYR A 391 21.39 6.56 38.22
N PHE A 392 21.02 7.25 37.16
CA PHE A 392 21.71 7.26 35.83
C PHE A 392 22.90 8.21 35.82
#